data_18bd8e129573d3d7c903cd153cf7e570
#
_entry.id   18bd8e129573d3d7c903cd153cf7e570
#
_cell.length_a   1.000
_cell.length_b   1.000
_cell.length_c   1.000
_cell.angle_alpha   90.00
_cell.angle_beta   90.00
_cell.angle_gamma   90.00
#
_symmetry.space_group_name_H-M   'P 1'
#
loop_
_entity.id
_entity.type
_entity.pdbx_description
1 polymer ?
#
loop_
_entity_poly.entity_id
_entity_poly.type
_entity_poly.pdbx_seq_one_letter_code
_entity_poly.pdbx_strand_id
1 'polypeptide(L)'
;MSSIVSAFDKHLQPKQLGEKGHVEFTWSVEPDQLITQFFFQLVRCKDHSDLERHLHDILSRLTHVMRTSPTQEAINRLTLMYKLIGQTRDIVAGKGEQQLTFMQIFIWYQYVPELAMNSLVHLVKMQNGLHPYGSWKDMKYFAKYVKDKTSDSYHPLIMHACKLLSSQLKEDWEFCTDYFVKAKDPEMKNDNVNLSLAARWCPREPNYKQKKNIKFGFMYQTIADIMFPHFLASTSPDNKESWKRAKTKCRIHLKKRITIMNKHLDTTQIKQCNGEWSKINFNTVTTQTTRRQKRAFQNLTKRGETRSESDDRKQCAANFTNHIEAAKVDPTRHKVHGKRCNVYELVKDALQHTCKTPQNQTDIDTLNLQWEDNRKNNKGLEKIPIVALVDTSGSMEQDECIPLNNAIGLGIRVSELTHPAFRNMVLTFDHTPQWISLEDCGDFHSKVWKLKRAAWGTSTRIYLAFQMILDACIQNKVPPKEVEGMVLAIFSDMQIDCGYINDCPYGDIRTW
;
A
#
# COMPACT_ATOMS: atom_id res chain seq x y z
N MET A 1 23.82 11.65 -31.83
CA MET A 1 24.21 10.27 -32.23
C MET A 1 23.16 9.75 -33.19
N SER A 2 23.58 9.05 -34.24
CA SER A 2 22.61 8.55 -35.24
C SER A 2 21.73 7.45 -34.63
N SER A 3 20.47 7.35 -35.05
CA SER A 3 19.53 6.34 -34.62
C SER A 3 20.04 4.89 -34.78
N ILE A 4 20.95 4.67 -35.70
CA ILE A 4 21.62 3.39 -35.98
C ILE A 4 22.59 3.01 -34.86
N VAL A 5 23.38 3.95 -34.31
CA VAL A 5 24.31 3.68 -33.20
C VAL A 5 23.53 3.34 -31.93
N SER A 6 22.43 4.06 -31.64
CA SER A 6 21.54 3.76 -30.54
C SER A 6 20.86 2.38 -30.65
N ALA A 7 20.57 1.92 -31.87
CA ALA A 7 20.02 0.58 -32.11
C ALA A 7 21.06 -0.53 -31.89
N PHE A 8 22.32 -0.30 -32.33
CA PHE A 8 23.43 -1.21 -32.08
C PHE A 8 23.76 -1.36 -30.59
N ASP A 9 23.77 -0.27 -29.85
CA ASP A 9 24.02 -0.29 -28.40
C ASP A 9 22.98 -1.13 -27.64
N LYS A 10 21.72 -1.11 -28.08
CA LYS A 10 20.68 -1.97 -27.50
C LYS A 10 20.91 -3.47 -27.70
N HIS A 11 21.50 -3.87 -28.83
CA HIS A 11 21.82 -5.27 -29.08
C HIS A 11 23.05 -5.79 -28.31
N LEU A 12 23.93 -4.88 -27.88
CA LEU A 12 25.15 -5.20 -27.13
C LEU A 12 24.94 -5.22 -25.61
N GLN A 13 23.76 -4.83 -25.11
CA GLN A 13 23.51 -4.89 -23.68
C GLN A 13 23.54 -6.34 -23.19
N PRO A 14 24.28 -6.64 -22.09
CA PRO A 14 24.33 -7.99 -21.56
C PRO A 14 22.95 -8.45 -21.10
N LYS A 15 22.65 -9.72 -21.35
CA LYS A 15 21.38 -10.36 -21.01
C LYS A 15 21.56 -11.35 -19.87
N GLN A 16 20.52 -11.54 -19.07
CA GLN A 16 20.46 -12.54 -18.01
C GLN A 16 19.12 -13.29 -18.06
N LEU A 17 19.02 -14.37 -17.32
CA LEU A 17 17.75 -15.04 -17.11
C LEU A 17 17.03 -14.39 -15.95
N GLY A 18 15.81 -13.92 -16.15
CA GLY A 18 14.93 -13.41 -15.12
C GLY A 18 14.43 -14.51 -14.17
N GLU A 19 13.74 -14.10 -13.11
CA GLU A 19 13.27 -14.98 -12.03
C GLU A 19 12.43 -16.17 -12.55
N LYS A 20 11.76 -16.02 -13.69
CA LYS A 20 10.91 -17.04 -14.33
C LYS A 20 11.56 -17.68 -15.57
N GLY A 21 12.85 -17.52 -15.76
CA GLY A 21 13.61 -18.13 -16.84
C GLY A 21 13.52 -17.42 -18.19
N HIS A 22 12.81 -16.30 -18.32
CA HIS A 22 12.80 -15.48 -19.53
C HIS A 22 14.09 -14.66 -19.64
N VAL A 23 14.47 -14.31 -20.87
CA VAL A 23 15.66 -13.49 -21.12
C VAL A 23 15.31 -12.02 -20.87
N GLU A 24 16.06 -11.39 -19.98
CA GLU A 24 15.96 -9.96 -19.67
C GLU A 24 17.31 -9.27 -19.79
N PHE A 25 17.32 -7.94 -19.88
CA PHE A 25 18.55 -7.17 -19.83
C PHE A 25 19.08 -7.09 -18.40
N THR A 26 20.42 -7.14 -18.26
CA THR A 26 21.06 -6.86 -16.96
C THR A 26 20.85 -5.41 -16.54
N TRP A 27 21.14 -5.14 -15.26
CA TRP A 27 21.11 -3.77 -14.75
C TRP A 27 22.09 -2.88 -15.51
N SER A 28 21.64 -1.69 -15.88
CA SER A 28 22.44 -0.70 -16.58
C SER A 28 23.61 -0.20 -15.73
N VAL A 29 24.72 0.16 -16.36
CA VAL A 29 25.84 0.85 -15.73
C VAL A 29 25.66 2.37 -15.77
N GLU A 30 24.81 2.88 -16.65
CA GLU A 30 24.47 4.30 -16.79
C GLU A 30 23.64 4.75 -15.59
N PRO A 31 24.09 5.83 -14.87
CA PRO A 31 23.47 6.21 -13.59
C PRO A 31 21.97 6.51 -13.67
N ASP A 32 21.50 7.20 -14.70
CA ASP A 32 20.09 7.58 -14.82
C ASP A 32 19.21 6.37 -15.17
N GLN A 33 19.72 5.47 -16.02
CA GLN A 33 19.05 4.23 -16.35
C GLN A 33 19.00 3.31 -15.13
N LEU A 34 20.11 3.20 -14.38
CA LEU A 34 20.21 2.41 -13.16
C LEU A 34 19.19 2.89 -12.09
N ILE A 35 19.07 4.20 -11.88
CA ILE A 35 18.08 4.78 -10.97
C ILE A 35 16.65 4.49 -11.46
N THR A 36 16.42 4.59 -12.77
CA THR A 36 15.13 4.29 -13.38
C THR A 36 14.75 2.82 -13.21
N GLN A 37 15.67 1.91 -13.47
CA GLN A 37 15.47 0.46 -13.23
C GLN A 37 15.22 0.19 -11.75
N PHE A 38 15.99 0.78 -10.84
CA PHE A 38 15.79 0.65 -9.41
C PHE A 38 14.38 1.10 -9.01
N PHE A 39 13.90 2.24 -9.53
CA PHE A 39 12.54 2.72 -9.26
C PHE A 39 11.48 1.70 -9.69
N PHE A 40 11.59 1.13 -10.91
CA PHE A 40 10.61 0.15 -11.40
C PHE A 40 10.66 -1.15 -10.61
N GLN A 41 11.85 -1.60 -10.20
CA GLN A 41 12.02 -2.83 -9.43
C GLN A 41 11.62 -2.69 -7.93
N LEU A 42 11.36 -1.49 -7.44
CA LEU A 42 10.81 -1.26 -6.09
C LEU A 42 9.35 -1.74 -6.01
N VAL A 43 9.13 -3.04 -6.21
CA VAL A 43 7.84 -3.71 -6.09
C VAL A 43 7.91 -4.78 -5.01
N ARG A 44 6.75 -5.20 -4.50
CA ARG A 44 6.68 -6.20 -3.43
C ARG A 44 7.25 -7.53 -3.90
N CYS A 45 8.31 -7.98 -3.26
CA CYS A 45 8.95 -9.27 -3.48
C CYS A 45 9.26 -9.96 -2.14
N LYS A 46 9.57 -11.24 -2.17
CA LYS A 46 9.92 -12.01 -0.95
C LYS A 46 11.36 -11.77 -0.54
N ASP A 47 12.26 -11.66 -1.50
CA ASP A 47 13.68 -11.39 -1.31
C ASP A 47 14.04 -9.99 -1.80
N HIS A 48 14.69 -9.22 -0.96
CA HIS A 48 15.13 -7.84 -1.25
C HIS A 48 16.64 -7.74 -1.45
N SER A 49 17.38 -8.84 -1.46
CA SER A 49 18.85 -8.85 -1.46
C SER A 49 19.46 -8.16 -2.68
N ASP A 50 18.89 -8.36 -3.86
CA ASP A 50 19.34 -7.68 -5.08
C ASP A 50 19.08 -6.18 -5.03
N LEU A 51 17.91 -5.77 -4.56
CA LEU A 51 17.60 -4.34 -4.38
C LEU A 51 18.48 -3.69 -3.32
N GLU A 52 18.78 -4.39 -2.22
CA GLU A 52 19.74 -3.94 -1.19
C GLU A 52 21.10 -3.70 -1.83
N ARG A 53 21.62 -4.64 -2.61
CA ARG A 53 22.92 -4.55 -3.31
C ARG A 53 22.98 -3.38 -4.29
N HIS A 54 21.95 -3.22 -5.14
CA HIS A 54 21.89 -2.12 -6.10
C HIS A 54 21.78 -0.76 -5.43
N LEU A 55 21.00 -0.65 -4.33
CA LEU A 55 20.93 0.60 -3.59
C LEU A 55 22.27 0.96 -2.94
N HIS A 56 23.00 -0.01 -2.41
CA HIS A 56 24.35 0.20 -1.90
C HIS A 56 25.31 0.70 -3.00
N ASP A 57 25.28 0.09 -4.19
CA ASP A 57 26.12 0.51 -5.32
C ASP A 57 25.78 1.95 -5.76
N ILE A 58 24.52 2.26 -5.97
CA ILE A 58 24.06 3.61 -6.36
C ILE A 58 24.51 4.66 -5.33
N LEU A 59 24.23 4.42 -4.03
CA LEU A 59 24.56 5.39 -2.99
C LEU A 59 26.06 5.54 -2.78
N SER A 60 26.82 4.44 -2.87
CA SER A 60 28.28 4.47 -2.78
C SER A 60 28.87 5.35 -3.85
N ARG A 61 28.48 5.15 -5.12
CA ARG A 61 28.95 5.95 -6.26
C ARG A 61 28.56 7.43 -6.11
N LEU A 62 27.27 7.72 -5.83
CA LEU A 62 26.79 9.09 -5.71
C LEU A 62 27.44 9.84 -4.54
N THR A 63 27.57 9.21 -3.37
CA THR A 63 28.20 9.83 -2.21
C THR A 63 29.70 10.00 -2.38
N HIS A 64 30.37 9.10 -3.13
CA HIS A 64 31.78 9.29 -3.51
C HIS A 64 31.94 10.52 -4.38
N VAL A 65 31.15 10.68 -5.45
CA VAL A 65 31.18 11.87 -6.32
C VAL A 65 30.91 13.14 -5.50
N MET A 66 29.94 13.12 -4.60
CA MET A 66 29.63 14.26 -3.74
C MET A 66 30.77 14.68 -2.82
N ARG A 67 31.66 13.76 -2.42
CA ARG A 67 32.83 14.04 -1.57
C ARG A 67 34.05 14.50 -2.36
N THR A 68 34.21 13.98 -3.59
CA THR A 68 35.44 14.22 -4.40
C THR A 68 35.27 15.37 -5.37
N SER A 69 34.17 15.46 -6.08
CA SER A 69 33.90 16.48 -7.10
C SER A 69 32.38 16.68 -7.23
N PRO A 70 31.77 17.44 -6.31
CA PRO A 70 30.31 17.62 -6.31
C PRO A 70 29.87 18.35 -7.59
N THR A 71 28.99 17.69 -8.36
CA THR A 71 28.33 18.24 -9.54
C THR A 71 26.85 18.45 -9.29
N GLN A 72 26.24 19.42 -9.99
CA GLN A 72 24.78 19.62 -9.88
C GLN A 72 24.00 18.38 -10.28
N GLU A 73 24.50 17.60 -11.22
CA GLU A 73 23.90 16.35 -11.67
C GLU A 73 23.92 15.29 -10.57
N ALA A 74 25.04 15.11 -9.85
CA ALA A 74 25.12 14.19 -8.72
C ALA A 74 24.19 14.62 -7.57
N ILE A 75 24.06 15.92 -7.30
CA ILE A 75 23.08 16.46 -6.34
C ILE A 75 21.66 16.10 -6.75
N ASN A 76 21.31 16.29 -8.04
CA ASN A 76 19.99 16.00 -8.57
C ASN A 76 19.65 14.48 -8.46
N ARG A 77 20.60 13.62 -8.83
CA ARG A 77 20.46 12.16 -8.70
C ARG A 77 20.29 11.71 -7.26
N LEU A 78 21.14 12.23 -6.35
CA LEU A 78 21.02 11.91 -4.92
C LEU A 78 19.69 12.40 -4.34
N THR A 79 19.25 13.59 -4.73
CA THR A 79 17.94 14.14 -4.36
C THR A 79 16.80 13.25 -4.87
N LEU A 80 16.90 12.76 -6.11
CA LEU A 80 15.91 11.84 -6.69
C LEU A 80 15.87 10.54 -5.89
N MET A 81 17.02 9.93 -5.61
CA MET A 81 17.11 8.72 -4.79
C MET A 81 16.51 8.92 -3.39
N TYR A 82 16.73 10.08 -2.76
CA TYR A 82 16.11 10.39 -1.48
C TYR A 82 14.58 10.49 -1.57
N LYS A 83 14.06 11.13 -2.62
CA LYS A 83 12.61 11.21 -2.88
C LYS A 83 11.97 9.85 -3.08
N LEU A 84 12.71 8.85 -3.59
CA LEU A 84 12.20 7.49 -3.77
C LEU A 84 11.79 6.84 -2.44
N ILE A 85 12.38 7.21 -1.30
CA ILE A 85 11.95 6.73 0.02
C ILE A 85 10.49 7.10 0.26
N GLY A 86 10.14 8.37 0.05
CA GLY A 86 8.76 8.86 0.19
C GLY A 86 7.83 8.24 -0.84
N GLN A 87 8.23 8.23 -2.11
CA GLN A 87 7.46 7.64 -3.20
C GLN A 87 7.18 6.14 -2.98
N THR A 88 8.14 5.41 -2.44
CA THR A 88 7.97 3.98 -2.12
C THR A 88 6.96 3.79 -0.99
N ARG A 89 6.96 4.65 0.03
CA ARG A 89 6.09 4.50 1.20
C ARG A 89 4.71 5.11 1.05
N ASP A 90 4.59 6.20 0.33
CA ASP A 90 3.33 6.93 0.24
C ASP A 90 2.21 6.03 -0.29
N ILE A 91 1.16 5.86 0.54
CA ILE A 91 -0.02 5.06 0.20
C ILE A 91 -1.11 5.86 -0.51
N VAL A 92 -0.92 7.18 -0.68
CA VAL A 92 -1.88 8.07 -1.36
C VAL A 92 -1.45 8.31 -2.80
N ALA A 93 -0.18 8.67 -3.00
CA ALA A 93 0.36 9.06 -4.31
C ALA A 93 1.62 8.25 -4.71
N GLY A 94 2.01 7.25 -3.93
CA GLY A 94 3.17 6.41 -4.17
C GLY A 94 2.84 4.93 -4.26
N LYS A 95 3.85 4.08 -4.06
CA LYS A 95 3.72 2.62 -4.19
C LYS A 95 3.11 1.93 -2.96
N GLY A 96 3.12 2.56 -1.77
CA GLY A 96 2.57 2.01 -0.53
C GLY A 96 3.39 0.88 0.11
N GLU A 97 4.63 0.67 -0.33
CA GLU A 97 5.46 -0.46 0.08
C GLU A 97 6.26 -0.16 1.35
N GLN A 98 5.89 -0.83 2.45
CA GLN A 98 6.44 -0.59 3.78
C GLN A 98 7.85 -1.18 3.95
N GLN A 99 8.05 -2.45 3.59
CA GLN A 99 9.32 -3.15 3.83
C GLN A 99 10.44 -2.57 2.96
N LEU A 100 10.16 -2.27 1.71
CA LEU A 100 11.11 -1.62 0.80
C LEU A 100 11.53 -0.23 1.27
N THR A 101 10.60 0.52 1.87
CA THR A 101 10.93 1.80 2.49
C THR A 101 11.86 1.63 3.70
N PHE A 102 11.60 0.62 4.53
CA PHE A 102 12.45 0.33 5.69
C PHE A 102 13.86 -0.06 5.26
N MET A 103 13.97 -0.88 4.23
CA MET A 103 15.24 -1.24 3.60
C MET A 103 16.00 0.00 3.12
N GLN A 104 15.33 0.87 2.35
CA GLN A 104 15.94 2.11 1.87
C GLN A 104 16.45 3.00 3.02
N ILE A 105 15.61 3.27 4.03
CA ILE A 105 16.01 4.12 5.18
C ILE A 105 17.20 3.52 5.92
N PHE A 106 17.21 2.20 6.12
CA PHE A 106 18.30 1.51 6.81
C PHE A 106 19.64 1.58 6.05
N ILE A 107 19.60 1.45 4.72
CA ILE A 107 20.80 1.57 3.87
C ILE A 107 21.25 3.04 3.81
N TRP A 108 20.32 3.99 3.61
CA TRP A 108 20.63 5.41 3.62
C TRP A 108 21.36 5.87 4.91
N TYR A 109 21.00 5.27 6.05
CA TYR A 109 21.67 5.56 7.32
C TYR A 109 23.18 5.27 7.30
N GLN A 110 23.62 4.32 6.52
CA GLN A 110 25.05 3.96 6.40
C GLN A 110 25.85 5.00 5.58
N TYR A 111 25.17 5.77 4.74
CA TYR A 111 25.80 6.77 3.86
C TYR A 111 25.58 8.21 4.34
N VAL A 112 24.35 8.56 4.70
CA VAL A 112 23.94 9.90 5.14
C VAL A 112 22.94 9.78 6.29
N PRO A 113 23.41 9.59 7.55
CA PRO A 113 22.57 9.34 8.71
C PRO A 113 21.48 10.39 8.94
N GLU A 114 21.79 11.66 8.72
CA GLU A 114 20.85 12.77 8.94
C GLU A 114 19.64 12.68 8.00
N LEU A 115 19.86 12.36 6.73
CA LEU A 115 18.77 12.20 5.75
C LEU A 115 17.91 10.99 6.08
N ALA A 116 18.52 9.88 6.52
CA ALA A 116 17.78 8.70 6.95
C ALA A 116 16.92 9.00 8.19
N MET A 117 17.42 9.72 9.18
CA MET A 117 16.65 10.16 10.34
C MET A 117 15.53 11.14 9.96
N ASN A 118 15.80 12.08 9.05
CA ASN A 118 14.82 13.03 8.56
C ASN A 118 13.68 12.32 7.80
N SER A 119 13.99 11.28 7.03
CA SER A 119 12.94 10.50 6.34
C SER A 119 11.92 9.87 7.30
N LEU A 120 12.34 9.48 8.52
CA LEU A 120 11.42 8.98 9.55
C LEU A 120 10.45 10.07 10.04
N VAL A 121 10.88 11.34 10.08
CA VAL A 121 10.01 12.47 10.40
C VAL A 121 8.92 12.61 9.33
N HIS A 122 9.32 12.57 8.04
CA HIS A 122 8.38 12.65 6.90
C HIS A 122 7.38 11.49 6.84
N LEU A 123 7.70 10.33 7.44
CA LEU A 123 6.73 9.23 7.53
C LEU A 123 5.56 9.53 8.45
N VAL A 124 5.70 10.40 9.45
CA VAL A 124 4.70 10.54 10.52
C VAL A 124 4.23 11.96 10.78
N LYS A 125 5.01 12.97 10.40
CA LYS A 125 4.65 14.39 10.60
C LYS A 125 4.33 15.05 9.26
N MET A 126 3.32 15.92 9.27
CA MET A 126 3.02 16.82 8.16
C MET A 126 4.18 17.80 8.00
N GLN A 127 4.63 18.04 6.78
CA GLN A 127 5.70 18.98 6.45
C GLN A 127 5.24 19.88 5.31
N ASN A 128 5.34 21.21 5.49
CA ASN A 128 4.98 22.18 4.47
C ASN A 128 3.60 21.98 3.82
N GLY A 129 2.60 21.59 4.62
CA GLY A 129 1.25 21.31 4.13
C GLY A 129 1.07 19.95 3.42
N LEU A 130 2.13 19.18 3.25
CA LEU A 130 2.09 17.83 2.66
C LEU A 130 1.74 16.79 3.72
N HIS A 131 0.90 15.81 3.34
CA HIS A 131 0.56 14.69 4.21
C HIS A 131 1.78 13.82 4.52
N PRO A 132 1.84 13.17 5.71
CA PRO A 132 2.90 12.22 6.00
C PRO A 132 2.83 11.00 5.07
N TYR A 133 3.98 10.56 4.56
CA TYR A 133 4.05 9.42 3.62
C TYR A 133 3.63 8.09 4.24
N GLY A 134 3.76 7.96 5.55
CA GLY A 134 3.43 6.77 6.31
C GLY A 134 2.43 7.00 7.43
N SER A 135 2.69 6.36 8.56
CA SER A 135 1.87 6.44 9.76
C SER A 135 2.64 6.08 11.01
N TRP A 136 2.11 6.38 12.19
CA TRP A 136 2.70 5.99 13.48
C TRP A 136 2.92 4.47 13.62
N LYS A 137 2.21 3.67 12.84
CA LYS A 137 2.45 2.23 12.72
C LYS A 137 3.86 1.94 12.22
N ASP A 138 4.38 2.76 11.30
CA ASP A 138 5.67 2.54 10.68
C ASP A 138 6.82 2.65 11.68
N MET A 139 6.75 3.58 12.64
CA MET A 139 7.76 3.72 13.71
C MET A 139 7.98 2.40 14.45
N LYS A 140 6.88 1.73 14.79
CA LYS A 140 6.92 0.45 15.51
C LYS A 140 7.54 -0.69 14.70
N TYR A 141 7.14 -0.81 13.43
CA TYR A 141 7.61 -1.90 12.57
C TYR A 141 8.99 -1.63 12.01
N PHE A 142 9.36 -0.37 11.79
CA PHE A 142 10.71 0.03 11.42
C PHE A 142 11.73 -0.29 12.54
N ALA A 143 11.41 0.08 13.79
CA ALA A 143 12.26 -0.27 14.92
C ALA A 143 12.48 -1.79 15.04
N LYS A 144 11.44 -2.58 14.76
CA LYS A 144 11.57 -4.04 14.69
C LYS A 144 12.47 -4.48 13.53
N TYR A 145 12.28 -3.92 12.33
CA TYR A 145 13.09 -4.22 11.15
C TYR A 145 14.59 -3.98 11.43
N VAL A 146 14.93 -2.81 11.98
CA VAL A 146 16.32 -2.47 12.34
C VAL A 146 16.86 -3.44 13.38
N LYS A 147 16.09 -3.77 14.42
CA LYS A 147 16.49 -4.74 15.43
C LYS A 147 16.74 -6.13 14.83
N ASP A 148 15.90 -6.58 13.91
CA ASP A 148 16.06 -7.89 13.26
C ASP A 148 17.34 -7.94 12.39
N LYS A 149 17.70 -6.80 11.74
CA LYS A 149 18.93 -6.68 10.91
C LYS A 149 20.21 -6.52 11.74
N THR A 150 20.15 -5.85 12.90
CA THR A 150 21.36 -5.48 13.67
C THR A 150 21.51 -6.25 14.98
N SER A 151 20.47 -6.91 15.46
CA SER A 151 20.36 -7.48 16.80
C SER A 151 20.51 -6.45 17.95
N ASP A 152 20.69 -5.17 17.64
CA ASP A 152 20.84 -4.07 18.59
C ASP A 152 19.50 -3.39 18.89
N SER A 153 19.08 -3.38 20.14
CA SER A 153 17.86 -2.72 20.61
C SER A 153 18.02 -1.22 20.84
N TYR A 154 19.26 -0.72 20.84
CA TYR A 154 19.62 0.68 21.09
C TYR A 154 20.20 1.36 19.86
N HIS A 155 20.12 0.72 18.69
CA HIS A 155 20.57 1.32 17.44
C HIS A 155 20.02 2.74 17.26
N PRO A 156 20.82 3.73 16.78
CA PRO A 156 20.40 5.14 16.70
C PRO A 156 19.08 5.37 15.97
N LEU A 157 18.80 4.62 14.89
CA LEU A 157 17.51 4.67 14.17
C LEU A 157 16.34 4.22 15.05
N ILE A 158 16.52 3.22 15.91
CA ILE A 158 15.49 2.77 16.86
C ILE A 158 15.26 3.85 17.91
N MET A 159 16.34 4.41 18.44
CA MET A 159 16.26 5.50 19.43
C MET A 159 15.57 6.73 18.85
N HIS A 160 15.84 7.08 17.59
CA HIS A 160 15.18 8.18 16.90
C HIS A 160 13.68 7.93 16.72
N ALA A 161 13.28 6.74 16.26
CA ALA A 161 11.87 6.36 16.15
C ALA A 161 11.15 6.39 17.51
N CYS A 162 11.81 5.95 18.61
CA CYS A 162 11.27 6.05 19.97
C CYS A 162 11.13 7.50 20.42
N LYS A 163 12.10 8.37 20.12
CA LYS A 163 12.03 9.81 20.43
C LYS A 163 10.88 10.50 19.72
N LEU A 164 10.72 10.25 18.40
CA LEU A 164 9.61 10.79 17.62
C LEU A 164 8.25 10.39 18.20
N LEU A 165 8.08 9.10 18.49
CA LEU A 165 6.84 8.59 19.07
C LEU A 165 6.60 9.17 20.47
N SER A 166 7.64 9.29 21.30
CA SER A 166 7.53 9.86 22.65
C SER A 166 7.19 11.35 22.63
N SER A 167 7.76 12.11 21.69
CA SER A 167 7.42 13.54 21.50
C SER A 167 5.94 13.69 21.16
N GLN A 168 5.45 12.93 20.20
CA GLN A 168 4.02 12.98 19.83
C GLN A 168 3.10 12.55 20.96
N LEU A 169 3.48 11.52 21.73
CA LEU A 169 2.69 11.10 22.89
C LEU A 169 2.64 12.17 24.01
N LYS A 170 3.68 13.01 24.13
CA LYS A 170 3.67 14.15 25.05
C LYS A 170 2.72 15.24 24.54
N GLU A 171 2.82 15.61 23.28
CA GLU A 171 1.92 16.56 22.60
C GLU A 171 0.44 16.12 22.76
N ASP A 172 0.14 14.86 22.39
CA ASP A 172 -1.21 14.29 22.53
C ASP A 172 -1.71 14.28 23.98
N TRP A 173 -0.81 14.07 24.95
CA TRP A 173 -1.16 14.09 26.37
C TRP A 173 -1.51 15.49 26.88
N GLU A 174 -0.79 16.51 26.46
CA GLU A 174 -1.07 17.90 26.78
C GLU A 174 -2.46 18.31 26.27
N PHE A 175 -2.79 17.96 25.03
CA PHE A 175 -4.15 18.12 24.50
C PHE A 175 -5.21 17.40 25.35
N CYS A 176 -4.96 16.17 25.78
CA CYS A 176 -5.89 15.45 26.65
C CYS A 176 -6.10 16.16 27.98
N THR A 177 -5.02 16.66 28.62
CA THR A 177 -5.11 17.34 29.92
C THR A 177 -5.85 18.67 29.84
N ASP A 178 -5.59 19.45 28.79
CA ASP A 178 -6.30 20.71 28.54
C ASP A 178 -7.79 20.46 28.28
N TYR A 179 -8.12 19.42 27.52
CA TYR A 179 -9.49 19.00 27.29
C TYR A 179 -10.21 18.63 28.59
N PHE A 180 -9.55 17.88 29.49
CA PHE A 180 -10.15 17.53 30.79
C PHE A 180 -10.40 18.74 31.70
N VAL A 181 -9.55 19.76 31.61
CA VAL A 181 -9.74 21.00 32.32
C VAL A 181 -10.93 21.76 31.76
N LYS A 182 -11.01 21.90 30.44
CA LYS A 182 -12.09 22.61 29.73
C LYS A 182 -13.43 21.84 29.75
N ALA A 183 -13.41 20.51 29.71
CA ALA A 183 -14.62 19.67 29.75
C ALA A 183 -15.37 19.73 31.06
N LYS A 184 -14.81 20.35 32.10
CA LYS A 184 -15.51 20.69 33.35
C LYS A 184 -16.38 21.95 33.21
N ASP A 185 -16.17 22.72 32.14
CA ASP A 185 -16.99 23.88 31.80
C ASP A 185 -18.14 23.44 30.88
N PRO A 186 -19.43 23.65 31.29
CA PRO A 186 -20.58 23.23 30.49
C PRO A 186 -20.68 23.85 29.08
N GLU A 187 -20.08 25.05 28.90
CA GLU A 187 -20.13 25.79 27.62
C GLU A 187 -19.12 25.29 26.57
N MET A 188 -18.11 24.50 26.96
CA MET A 188 -17.01 24.06 26.06
C MET A 188 -17.04 22.56 25.66
N LYS A 189 -18.18 21.92 25.73
CA LYS A 189 -18.31 20.45 25.51
C LYS A 189 -18.10 19.96 24.05
N ASN A 190 -17.85 20.83 23.07
CA ASN A 190 -17.88 20.46 21.65
C ASN A 190 -16.54 20.54 20.89
N ASP A 191 -15.42 20.77 21.56
CA ASP A 191 -14.14 20.74 20.85
C ASP A 191 -13.69 19.29 20.61
N ASN A 192 -13.72 18.85 19.36
CA ASN A 192 -13.15 17.58 18.93
C ASN A 192 -11.65 17.56 19.24
N VAL A 193 -11.24 16.76 20.21
CA VAL A 193 -9.83 16.55 20.53
C VAL A 193 -9.17 15.84 19.35
N ASN A 194 -8.41 16.57 18.56
CA ASN A 194 -7.73 16.04 17.39
C ASN A 194 -6.40 15.34 17.80
N LEU A 195 -6.53 14.17 18.41
CA LEU A 195 -5.38 13.35 18.81
C LEU A 195 -4.78 12.63 17.61
N SER A 196 -3.45 12.53 17.61
CA SER A 196 -2.75 11.68 16.66
C SER A 196 -3.02 10.18 16.93
N LEU A 197 -2.71 9.32 15.96
CA LEU A 197 -2.81 7.87 16.16
C LEU A 197 -1.59 7.26 16.88
N ALA A 198 -0.70 8.09 17.47
CA ALA A 198 0.51 7.62 18.16
C ALA A 198 0.18 6.69 19.32
N ALA A 199 -0.80 7.05 20.16
CA ALA A 199 -1.22 6.21 21.28
C ALA A 199 -1.79 4.85 20.84
N ARG A 200 -2.50 4.81 19.72
CA ARG A 200 -3.01 3.55 19.12
C ARG A 200 -1.87 2.62 18.71
N TRP A 201 -0.82 3.16 18.10
CA TRP A 201 0.29 2.37 17.53
C TRP A 201 1.47 2.21 18.48
N CYS A 202 1.49 2.92 19.60
CA CYS A 202 2.49 2.70 20.65
C CYS A 202 2.53 1.20 21.03
N PRO A 203 3.73 0.60 21.16
CA PRO A 203 3.86 -0.75 21.69
C PRO A 203 3.10 -0.93 22.98
N ARG A 204 2.59 -2.12 23.24
CA ARG A 204 1.95 -2.47 24.51
C ARG A 204 2.94 -3.14 25.42
N GLU A 205 2.68 -3.05 26.72
CA GLU A 205 3.49 -3.73 27.73
C GLU A 205 3.61 -5.22 27.41
N PRO A 206 4.84 -5.78 27.40
CA PRO A 206 5.03 -7.20 27.16
C PRO A 206 4.49 -8.04 28.31
N ASN A 207 3.79 -9.11 27.97
CA ASN A 207 3.36 -10.12 28.93
C ASN A 207 4.07 -11.44 28.62
N TYR A 208 5.13 -11.71 29.35
CA TYR A 208 5.97 -12.92 29.13
C TYR A 208 5.24 -14.22 29.50
N LYS A 209 4.34 -14.16 30.51
CA LYS A 209 3.55 -15.36 30.92
C LYS A 209 2.59 -15.79 29.81
N GLN A 210 1.91 -14.84 29.18
CA GLN A 210 0.96 -15.10 28.08
C GLN A 210 1.60 -15.02 26.69
N LYS A 211 2.91 -14.84 26.59
CA LYS A 211 3.67 -14.66 25.34
C LYS A 211 3.09 -13.55 24.43
N LYS A 212 2.46 -12.51 25.03
CA LYS A 212 1.87 -11.38 24.29
C LYS A 212 2.81 -10.17 24.25
N ASN A 213 2.85 -9.44 23.12
CA ASN A 213 3.59 -8.19 22.91
C ASN A 213 5.11 -8.27 23.10
N ILE A 214 5.70 -9.44 23.21
CA ILE A 214 7.14 -9.64 23.54
C ILE A 214 8.04 -8.99 22.48
N LYS A 215 7.69 -9.15 21.18
CA LYS A 215 8.51 -8.67 20.05
C LYS A 215 8.78 -7.16 20.01
N PHE A 216 7.99 -6.36 20.75
CA PHE A 216 8.14 -4.91 20.86
C PHE A 216 8.49 -4.44 22.27
N GLY A 217 8.80 -5.36 23.19
CA GLY A 217 9.07 -5.04 24.60
C GLY A 217 10.24 -4.08 24.80
N PHE A 218 11.29 -4.20 23.96
CA PHE A 218 12.43 -3.29 23.96
C PHE A 218 12.01 -1.84 23.72
N MET A 219 11.19 -1.61 22.70
CA MET A 219 10.71 -0.30 22.32
C MET A 219 9.76 0.29 23.39
N TYR A 220 8.89 -0.53 23.98
CA TYR A 220 8.00 -0.10 25.05
C TYR A 220 8.76 0.44 26.27
N GLN A 221 9.81 -0.26 26.69
CA GLN A 221 10.66 0.18 27.80
C GLN A 221 11.39 1.49 27.47
N THR A 222 11.98 1.58 26.27
CA THR A 222 12.69 2.78 25.82
C THR A 222 11.77 4.02 25.79
N ILE A 223 10.56 3.87 25.26
CA ILE A 223 9.55 4.95 25.25
C ILE A 223 9.18 5.36 26.69
N ALA A 224 8.99 4.39 27.59
CA ALA A 224 8.67 4.67 28.98
C ALA A 224 9.79 5.46 29.67
N ASP A 225 11.03 5.10 29.44
CA ASP A 225 12.20 5.77 30.00
C ASP A 225 12.34 7.21 29.46
N ILE A 226 12.11 7.43 28.15
CA ILE A 226 12.14 8.76 27.52
C ILE A 226 11.00 9.67 28.02
N MET A 227 9.82 9.11 28.26
CA MET A 227 8.66 9.89 28.71
C MET A 227 8.71 10.27 30.18
N PHE A 228 9.36 9.46 31.01
CA PHE A 228 9.39 9.63 32.47
C PHE A 228 10.81 9.59 33.06
N PRO A 229 11.75 10.42 32.55
CA PRO A 229 13.15 10.39 32.97
C PRO A 229 13.34 10.75 34.45
N HIS A 230 12.44 11.52 35.03
CA HIS A 230 12.52 11.93 36.45
C HIS A 230 12.48 10.76 37.42
N PHE A 231 11.79 9.66 37.10
CA PHE A 231 11.82 8.46 37.94
C PHE A 231 13.18 7.75 37.90
N LEU A 232 13.90 7.89 36.81
CA LEU A 232 15.24 7.28 36.63
C LEU A 232 16.32 8.17 37.25
N ALA A 233 16.17 9.51 37.15
CA ALA A 233 17.13 10.47 37.70
C ALA A 233 17.24 10.40 39.24
N SER A 234 16.21 9.91 39.92
CA SER A 234 16.21 9.74 41.39
C SER A 234 16.88 8.42 41.85
N THR A 235 17.45 7.62 40.96
CA THR A 235 18.04 6.31 41.27
C THR A 235 19.33 6.09 40.51
N SER A 236 20.24 5.25 41.03
CA SER A 236 21.44 4.82 40.30
C SER A 236 21.21 3.45 39.67
N PRO A 237 21.73 3.20 38.43
CA PRO A 237 21.78 1.87 37.80
C PRO A 237 22.47 0.82 38.66
N ASP A 238 23.43 1.23 39.52
CA ASP A 238 24.19 0.33 40.40
C ASP A 238 23.29 -0.30 41.48
N ASN A 239 22.25 0.44 41.91
CA ASN A 239 21.24 -0.12 42.79
C ASN A 239 20.15 -0.83 41.98
N LYS A 240 20.40 -2.09 41.66
CA LYS A 240 19.54 -2.92 40.77
C LYS A 240 18.06 -2.93 41.19
N GLU A 241 17.78 -2.96 42.49
CA GLU A 241 16.36 -2.98 42.96
C GLU A 241 15.66 -1.66 42.74
N SER A 242 16.28 -0.54 43.19
CA SER A 242 15.67 0.79 43.04
C SER A 242 15.52 1.14 41.56
N TRP A 243 16.52 0.81 40.74
CA TRP A 243 16.48 0.96 39.27
C TRP A 243 15.33 0.17 38.62
N LYS A 244 15.15 -1.09 39.00
CA LYS A 244 14.03 -1.92 38.53
C LYS A 244 12.67 -1.35 38.94
N ARG A 245 12.55 -0.83 40.16
CA ARG A 245 11.33 -0.15 40.66
C ARG A 245 11.05 1.13 39.86
N ALA A 246 12.07 1.95 39.58
CA ALA A 246 11.94 3.16 38.76
C ALA A 246 11.46 2.84 37.34
N LYS A 247 12.09 1.87 36.67
CA LYS A 247 11.64 1.39 35.34
C LYS A 247 10.20 0.87 35.36
N THR A 248 9.81 0.20 36.42
CA THR A 248 8.42 -0.26 36.59
C THR A 248 7.45 0.91 36.73
N LYS A 249 7.82 1.97 37.49
CA LYS A 249 7.02 3.20 37.56
C LYS A 249 6.85 3.84 36.19
N CYS A 250 7.94 3.99 35.41
CA CYS A 250 7.87 4.51 34.03
C CYS A 250 6.84 3.74 33.17
N ARG A 251 6.88 2.39 33.19
CA ARG A 251 5.94 1.55 32.45
C ARG A 251 4.49 1.74 32.89
N ILE A 252 4.24 1.80 34.21
CA ILE A 252 2.89 1.99 34.77
C ILE A 252 2.33 3.33 34.31
N HIS A 253 3.12 4.41 34.37
CA HIS A 253 2.69 5.73 33.94
C HIS A 253 2.44 5.78 32.43
N LEU A 254 3.31 5.19 31.62
CA LEU A 254 3.09 5.08 30.18
C LEU A 254 1.78 4.34 29.87
N LYS A 255 1.55 3.20 30.52
CA LYS A 255 0.32 2.40 30.34
C LYS A 255 -0.93 3.21 30.67
N LYS A 256 -0.94 3.96 31.78
CA LYS A 256 -2.07 4.81 32.17
C LYS A 256 -2.35 5.89 31.11
N ARG A 257 -1.32 6.65 30.67
CA ARG A 257 -1.48 7.69 29.65
C ARG A 257 -1.98 7.12 28.32
N ILE A 258 -1.38 6.05 27.82
CA ILE A 258 -1.82 5.40 26.58
C ILE A 258 -3.27 4.92 26.69
N THR A 259 -3.68 4.38 27.84
CA THR A 259 -5.07 3.92 28.05
C THR A 259 -6.05 5.06 27.97
N ILE A 260 -5.76 6.19 28.60
CA ILE A 260 -6.59 7.41 28.57
C ILE A 260 -6.69 7.94 27.14
N MET A 261 -5.55 8.19 26.48
CA MET A 261 -5.54 8.69 25.09
C MET A 261 -6.30 7.77 24.13
N ASN A 262 -6.16 6.44 24.26
CA ASN A 262 -6.91 5.51 23.41
C ASN A 262 -8.42 5.52 23.68
N LYS A 263 -8.87 5.79 24.91
CA LYS A 263 -10.30 6.00 25.20
C LYS A 263 -10.83 7.24 24.47
N HIS A 264 -10.05 8.33 24.43
CA HIS A 264 -10.42 9.54 23.69
C HIS A 264 -10.37 9.38 22.18
N LEU A 265 -9.46 8.57 21.65
CA LEU A 265 -9.44 8.24 20.22
C LEU A 265 -10.69 7.51 19.77
N ASP A 266 -11.45 6.91 20.68
CA ASP A 266 -12.74 6.24 20.46
C ASP A 266 -12.79 5.39 19.16
N THR A 267 -11.70 4.67 18.91
CA THR A 267 -11.56 3.88 17.67
C THR A 267 -12.52 2.69 17.66
N THR A 268 -12.85 2.19 16.47
CA THR A 268 -13.67 0.99 16.27
C THR A 268 -13.26 -0.16 17.20
N GLN A 269 -11.94 -0.35 17.41
CA GLN A 269 -11.43 -1.42 18.29
C GLN A 269 -11.75 -1.18 19.77
N ILE A 270 -11.76 0.06 20.21
CA ILE A 270 -12.13 0.40 21.59
C ILE A 270 -13.61 0.10 21.82
N LYS A 271 -14.50 0.52 20.92
CA LYS A 271 -15.92 0.20 20.97
C LYS A 271 -16.18 -1.31 20.98
N GLN A 272 -15.47 -2.05 20.14
CA GLN A 272 -15.55 -3.51 20.12
C GLN A 272 -15.11 -4.16 21.44
N CYS A 273 -14.01 -3.67 22.04
CA CYS A 273 -13.53 -4.17 23.34
C CYS A 273 -14.47 -3.84 24.49
N ASN A 274 -15.19 -2.72 24.40
CA ASN A 274 -16.17 -2.29 25.42
C ASN A 274 -17.54 -2.96 25.26
N GLY A 275 -17.79 -3.72 24.17
CA GLY A 275 -19.11 -4.26 23.88
C GLY A 275 -20.10 -3.20 23.39
N GLU A 276 -19.63 -2.13 22.79
CA GLU A 276 -20.41 -1.00 22.28
C GLU A 276 -20.43 -1.00 20.74
N TRP A 277 -20.76 -2.13 20.16
CA TRP A 277 -20.75 -2.32 18.70
C TRP A 277 -21.77 -1.45 17.97
N SER A 278 -22.93 -1.23 18.56
CA SER A 278 -24.00 -0.39 18.01
C SER A 278 -23.61 1.10 17.90
N LYS A 279 -22.61 1.55 18.68
CA LYS A 279 -22.08 2.92 18.67
C LYS A 279 -21.00 3.14 17.61
N ILE A 280 -20.65 2.14 16.80
CA ILE A 280 -19.61 2.28 15.75
C ILE A 280 -20.10 3.27 14.70
N ASN A 281 -19.31 4.32 14.45
CA ASN A 281 -19.54 5.25 13.33
C ASN A 281 -18.87 4.69 12.07
N PHE A 282 -19.65 4.13 11.16
CA PHE A 282 -19.15 3.49 9.94
C PHE A 282 -18.50 4.48 8.95
N ASN A 283 -18.83 5.78 9.01
CA ASN A 283 -18.14 6.81 8.22
C ASN A 283 -16.63 6.93 8.51
N THR A 284 -16.21 6.51 9.71
CA THR A 284 -14.80 6.61 10.15
C THR A 284 -14.05 5.28 10.08
N VAL A 285 -14.73 4.20 9.73
CA VAL A 285 -14.10 2.87 9.65
C VAL A 285 -13.19 2.79 8.43
N THR A 286 -11.93 2.42 8.66
CA THR A 286 -10.94 2.36 7.58
C THR A 286 -11.20 1.21 6.61
N THR A 287 -10.80 1.35 5.35
CA THR A 287 -10.89 0.33 4.28
C THR A 287 -10.53 -1.08 4.76
N GLN A 288 -9.36 -1.24 5.37
CA GLN A 288 -8.87 -2.55 5.82
C GLN A 288 -9.67 -3.11 7.00
N THR A 289 -10.21 -2.24 7.86
CA THR A 289 -11.07 -2.68 8.96
C THR A 289 -12.41 -3.17 8.41
N THR A 290 -13.02 -2.45 7.48
CA THR A 290 -14.26 -2.87 6.82
C THR A 290 -14.07 -4.21 6.12
N ARG A 291 -13.04 -4.37 5.27
CA ARG A 291 -12.77 -5.64 4.57
C ARG A 291 -12.64 -6.83 5.50
N ARG A 292 -11.86 -6.68 6.58
CA ARG A 292 -11.58 -7.79 7.52
C ARG A 292 -12.72 -8.09 8.47
N GLN A 293 -13.56 -7.11 8.77
CA GLN A 293 -14.56 -7.21 9.84
C GLN A 293 -16.01 -7.06 9.35
N LYS A 294 -16.25 -6.89 8.04
CA LYS A 294 -17.62 -6.74 7.50
C LYS A 294 -18.59 -7.81 8.00
N ARG A 295 -18.19 -9.09 8.05
CA ARG A 295 -19.01 -10.15 8.62
C ARG A 295 -19.23 -10.01 10.13
N ALA A 296 -18.24 -9.52 10.87
CA ALA A 296 -18.41 -9.25 12.28
C ALA A 296 -19.35 -8.06 12.52
N PHE A 297 -19.30 -7.02 11.67
CA PHE A 297 -20.27 -5.92 11.71
C PHE A 297 -21.69 -6.39 11.40
N GLN A 298 -21.87 -7.31 10.48
CA GLN A 298 -23.14 -7.95 10.16
C GLN A 298 -23.58 -9.02 11.17
N ASN A 299 -22.81 -9.20 12.27
CA ASN A 299 -23.07 -10.23 13.28
C ASN A 299 -23.05 -11.67 12.72
N LEU A 300 -22.26 -11.95 11.67
CA LEU A 300 -22.19 -13.24 10.99
C LEU A 300 -20.90 -13.99 11.31
N THR A 301 -20.97 -15.31 11.40
CA THR A 301 -19.82 -16.22 11.40
C THR A 301 -19.25 -16.37 9.98
N LYS A 302 -18.13 -17.11 9.83
CA LYS A 302 -17.60 -17.46 8.50
C LYS A 302 -18.58 -18.31 7.66
N ARG A 303 -19.49 -19.05 8.32
CA ARG A 303 -20.48 -19.90 7.66
C ARG A 303 -21.79 -19.17 7.34
N GLY A 304 -21.93 -17.88 7.74
CA GLY A 304 -23.14 -17.09 7.52
C GLY A 304 -24.19 -17.20 8.64
N GLU A 305 -23.87 -17.91 9.72
CA GLU A 305 -24.75 -18.05 10.88
C GLU A 305 -24.66 -16.82 11.79
N THR A 306 -25.69 -16.56 12.61
CA THR A 306 -25.67 -15.50 13.63
C THR A 306 -24.55 -15.77 14.64
N ARG A 307 -23.73 -14.75 14.89
CA ARG A 307 -22.56 -14.85 15.77
C ARG A 307 -22.91 -14.64 17.25
N SER A 308 -23.89 -13.79 17.53
CA SER A 308 -24.30 -13.41 18.88
C SER A 308 -25.75 -12.99 18.94
N GLU A 309 -26.43 -13.38 19.99
CA GLU A 309 -27.82 -12.98 20.26
C GLU A 309 -27.94 -11.63 21.01
N SER A 310 -26.83 -11.02 21.38
CA SER A 310 -26.82 -9.71 22.06
C SER A 310 -27.46 -8.62 21.20
N ASP A 311 -28.33 -7.81 21.83
CA ASP A 311 -29.03 -6.71 21.16
C ASP A 311 -28.06 -5.67 20.60
N ASP A 312 -26.94 -5.37 21.28
CA ASP A 312 -25.88 -4.49 20.78
C ASP A 312 -25.32 -5.01 19.45
N ARG A 313 -25.14 -6.33 19.30
CA ARG A 313 -24.64 -6.95 18.08
C ARG A 313 -25.67 -6.96 16.96
N LYS A 314 -26.94 -7.21 17.29
CA LYS A 314 -28.07 -7.13 16.33
C LYS A 314 -28.24 -5.70 15.83
N GLN A 315 -28.18 -4.72 16.72
CA GLN A 315 -28.26 -3.29 16.36
C GLN A 315 -27.06 -2.86 15.50
N CYS A 316 -25.85 -3.34 15.81
CA CYS A 316 -24.68 -3.09 14.96
C CYS A 316 -24.90 -3.60 13.53
N ALA A 317 -25.46 -4.78 13.37
CA ALA A 317 -25.74 -5.37 12.06
C ALA A 317 -26.75 -4.52 11.27
N ALA A 318 -27.82 -4.09 11.91
CA ALA A 318 -28.81 -3.19 11.31
C ALA A 318 -28.16 -1.84 10.90
N ASN A 319 -27.41 -1.23 11.80
CA ASN A 319 -26.72 0.04 11.53
C ASN A 319 -25.72 -0.07 10.36
N PHE A 320 -25.00 -1.21 10.25
CA PHE A 320 -24.05 -1.42 9.14
C PHE A 320 -24.79 -1.57 7.82
N THR A 321 -25.84 -2.41 7.76
CA THR A 321 -26.65 -2.58 6.54
C THR A 321 -27.27 -1.26 6.09
N ASN A 322 -27.90 -0.52 7.01
CA ASN A 322 -28.48 0.80 6.71
C ASN A 322 -27.42 1.79 6.23
N HIS A 323 -26.20 1.76 6.78
CA HIS A 323 -25.10 2.60 6.33
C HIS A 323 -24.69 2.27 4.89
N ILE A 324 -24.60 1.00 4.51
CA ILE A 324 -24.26 0.58 3.15
C ILE A 324 -25.38 0.99 2.17
N GLU A 325 -26.64 0.77 2.51
CA GLU A 325 -27.77 1.22 1.67
C GLU A 325 -27.79 2.74 1.49
N ALA A 326 -27.58 3.49 2.57
CA ALA A 326 -27.48 4.95 2.49
C ALA A 326 -26.30 5.43 1.66
N ALA A 327 -25.15 4.72 1.71
CA ALA A 327 -23.96 5.04 0.93
C ALA A 327 -24.15 4.80 -0.58
N LYS A 328 -25.05 3.90 -0.98
CA LYS A 328 -25.42 3.71 -2.40
C LYS A 328 -26.16 4.92 -2.94
N VAL A 329 -26.97 5.57 -2.11
CA VAL A 329 -27.77 6.74 -2.48
C VAL A 329 -26.94 8.03 -2.40
N ASP A 330 -26.22 8.22 -1.29
CA ASP A 330 -25.38 9.42 -1.07
C ASP A 330 -23.99 9.04 -0.52
N PRO A 331 -23.03 8.73 -1.40
CA PRO A 331 -21.66 8.36 -1.00
C PRO A 331 -20.84 9.55 -0.47
N THR A 332 -21.34 10.77 -0.52
CA THR A 332 -20.67 11.95 0.04
C THR A 332 -20.92 12.07 1.52
N ARG A 333 -22.14 11.80 1.94
CA ARG A 333 -22.58 11.85 3.34
C ARG A 333 -22.29 10.53 4.08
N HIS A 334 -22.48 9.39 3.40
CA HIS A 334 -22.24 8.05 3.94
C HIS A 334 -21.03 7.43 3.26
N LYS A 335 -19.85 7.50 3.92
CA LYS A 335 -18.57 7.13 3.32
C LYS A 335 -18.22 5.67 3.56
N VAL A 336 -17.96 4.93 2.49
CA VAL A 336 -17.34 3.61 2.53
C VAL A 336 -15.94 3.73 1.93
N HIS A 337 -14.93 3.66 2.78
CA HIS A 337 -13.54 3.91 2.37
C HIS A 337 -12.96 2.75 1.56
N GLY A 338 -12.49 3.04 0.34
CA GLY A 338 -11.85 2.11 -0.60
C GLY A 338 -10.47 2.54 -1.10
N LYS A 339 -10.12 3.84 -0.98
CA LYS A 339 -8.90 4.43 -1.55
C LYS A 339 -7.60 3.69 -1.25
N ARG A 340 -7.49 3.05 -0.09
CA ARG A 340 -6.27 2.39 0.40
C ARG A 340 -6.33 0.87 0.28
N CYS A 341 -7.06 0.37 -0.70
CA CYS A 341 -7.10 -1.05 -1.04
C CYS A 341 -6.30 -1.29 -2.32
N ASN A 342 -5.50 -2.34 -2.34
CA ASN A 342 -4.86 -2.76 -3.57
C ASN A 342 -5.91 -3.36 -4.52
N VAL A 343 -5.73 -3.13 -5.81
CA VAL A 343 -6.67 -3.57 -6.83
C VAL A 343 -6.87 -5.09 -6.78
N TYR A 344 -5.78 -5.86 -6.68
CA TYR A 344 -5.85 -7.32 -6.58
C TYR A 344 -6.64 -7.82 -5.37
N GLU A 345 -6.62 -7.06 -4.26
CA GLU A 345 -7.38 -7.42 -3.05
C GLU A 345 -8.89 -7.27 -3.27
N LEU A 346 -9.32 -6.25 -4.02
CA LEU A 346 -10.73 -6.05 -4.38
C LEU A 346 -11.22 -7.15 -5.33
N VAL A 347 -10.40 -7.51 -6.33
CA VAL A 347 -10.70 -8.62 -7.25
C VAL A 347 -10.76 -9.95 -6.48
N LYS A 348 -9.78 -10.21 -5.59
CA LYS A 348 -9.78 -11.40 -4.74
C LYS A 348 -11.04 -11.49 -3.88
N ASP A 349 -11.48 -10.36 -3.31
CA ASP A 349 -12.71 -10.30 -2.51
C ASP A 349 -13.96 -10.58 -3.37
N ALA A 350 -14.02 -10.07 -4.63
CA ALA A 350 -15.09 -10.35 -5.56
C ALA A 350 -15.17 -11.86 -5.89
N LEU A 351 -14.02 -12.49 -6.12
CA LEU A 351 -13.93 -13.92 -6.48
C LEU A 351 -14.16 -14.87 -5.30
N GLN A 352 -14.09 -14.39 -4.05
CA GLN A 352 -14.40 -15.21 -2.87
C GLN A 352 -15.90 -15.51 -2.71
N HIS A 353 -16.76 -14.78 -3.39
CA HIS A 353 -18.22 -15.03 -3.41
C HIS A 353 -18.54 -16.15 -4.40
N THR A 354 -18.16 -17.40 -4.05
CA THR A 354 -18.42 -18.58 -4.86
C THR A 354 -19.80 -19.18 -4.58
N CYS A 355 -20.29 -20.05 -5.47
CA CYS A 355 -21.57 -20.76 -5.35
C CYS A 355 -21.75 -21.57 -4.04
N LYS A 356 -20.70 -21.76 -3.25
CA LYS A 356 -20.72 -22.51 -1.99
C LYS A 356 -21.06 -21.65 -0.75
N THR A 357 -21.05 -20.33 -0.86
CA THR A 357 -21.47 -19.42 0.21
C THR A 357 -22.62 -18.58 -0.32
N PRO A 358 -23.75 -18.45 0.42
CA PRO A 358 -24.85 -17.59 -0.03
C PRO A 358 -24.29 -16.18 -0.29
N GLN A 359 -24.61 -15.65 -1.48
CA GLN A 359 -24.22 -14.28 -1.84
C GLN A 359 -24.91 -13.34 -0.87
N ASN A 360 -24.11 -12.63 -0.07
CA ASN A 360 -24.61 -11.57 0.80
C ASN A 360 -24.55 -10.25 0.04
N GLN A 361 -25.73 -9.70 -0.29
CA GLN A 361 -25.83 -8.46 -1.06
C GLN A 361 -25.08 -7.30 -0.39
N THR A 362 -25.14 -7.19 0.93
CA THR A 362 -24.38 -6.16 1.68
C THR A 362 -22.86 -6.28 1.48
N ASP A 363 -22.33 -7.51 1.32
CA ASP A 363 -20.91 -7.71 1.04
C ASP A 363 -20.54 -7.26 -0.38
N ILE A 364 -21.40 -7.53 -1.36
CA ILE A 364 -21.25 -7.10 -2.77
C ILE A 364 -21.32 -5.57 -2.86
N ASP A 365 -22.33 -4.97 -2.25
CA ASP A 365 -22.51 -3.53 -2.23
C ASP A 365 -21.34 -2.81 -1.53
N THR A 366 -20.87 -3.36 -0.42
CA THR A 366 -19.66 -2.85 0.27
C THR A 366 -18.44 -2.87 -0.66
N LEU A 367 -18.25 -3.95 -1.41
CA LEU A 367 -17.15 -4.09 -2.36
C LEU A 367 -17.25 -3.09 -3.51
N ASN A 368 -18.43 -2.94 -4.10
CA ASN A 368 -18.69 -2.00 -5.18
C ASN A 368 -18.45 -0.54 -4.75
N LEU A 369 -18.91 -0.16 -3.55
CA LEU A 369 -18.66 1.16 -2.98
C LEU A 369 -17.15 1.39 -2.70
N GLN A 370 -16.41 0.36 -2.27
CA GLN A 370 -14.96 0.45 -2.09
C GLN A 370 -14.23 0.61 -3.43
N TRP A 371 -14.69 -0.04 -4.49
CA TRP A 371 -14.17 0.14 -5.85
C TRP A 371 -14.37 1.56 -6.35
N GLU A 372 -15.56 2.13 -6.17
CA GLU A 372 -15.87 3.51 -6.57
C GLU A 372 -15.02 4.53 -5.77
N ASP A 373 -14.85 4.34 -4.47
CA ASP A 373 -13.97 5.22 -3.70
C ASP A 373 -12.50 5.09 -4.09
N ASN A 374 -12.04 3.88 -4.48
CA ASN A 374 -10.69 3.62 -5.00
C ASN A 374 -10.45 4.35 -6.33
N ARG A 375 -11.45 4.46 -7.19
CA ARG A 375 -11.41 5.19 -8.46
C ARG A 375 -10.95 6.64 -8.30
N LYS A 376 -11.27 7.28 -7.17
CA LYS A 376 -10.88 8.67 -6.87
C LYS A 376 -9.37 8.89 -6.79
N ASN A 377 -8.55 7.81 -6.73
CA ASN A 377 -7.09 7.90 -6.79
C ASN A 377 -6.56 8.14 -8.21
N ASN A 378 -7.36 7.87 -9.25
CA ASN A 378 -6.92 7.83 -10.64
C ASN A 378 -7.24 9.13 -11.40
N LYS A 379 -7.29 10.26 -10.70
CA LYS A 379 -7.46 11.58 -11.30
C LYS A 379 -6.34 11.87 -12.30
N GLY A 380 -6.68 12.11 -13.54
CA GLY A 380 -5.74 12.41 -14.63
C GLY A 380 -5.60 11.29 -15.68
N LEU A 381 -5.89 10.02 -15.35
CA LEU A 381 -5.93 8.95 -16.36
C LEU A 381 -7.09 9.15 -17.37
N GLU A 382 -8.16 9.84 -16.97
CA GLU A 382 -9.31 10.15 -17.83
C GLU A 382 -8.95 10.99 -19.07
N LYS A 383 -7.78 11.61 -19.09
CA LYS A 383 -7.31 12.47 -20.19
C LYS A 383 -6.43 11.73 -21.20
N ILE A 384 -6.06 10.48 -20.91
CA ILE A 384 -5.15 9.70 -21.74
C ILE A 384 -5.96 8.59 -22.43
N PRO A 385 -5.96 8.49 -23.76
CA PRO A 385 -6.60 7.39 -24.45
C PRO A 385 -5.77 6.10 -24.23
N ILE A 386 -6.27 5.23 -23.35
CA ILE A 386 -5.57 3.99 -22.97
C ILE A 386 -6.42 2.79 -23.37
N VAL A 387 -5.80 1.80 -24.02
CA VAL A 387 -6.43 0.51 -24.30
C VAL A 387 -5.87 -0.54 -23.33
N ALA A 388 -6.75 -1.27 -22.64
CA ALA A 388 -6.36 -2.31 -21.73
C ALA A 388 -6.18 -3.66 -22.45
N LEU A 389 -4.99 -4.22 -22.36
CA LEU A 389 -4.65 -5.56 -22.82
C LEU A 389 -4.35 -6.43 -21.61
N VAL A 390 -5.18 -7.45 -21.37
CA VAL A 390 -5.15 -8.27 -20.16
C VAL A 390 -4.70 -9.70 -20.49
N ASP A 391 -3.58 -10.09 -19.93
CA ASP A 391 -3.06 -11.45 -20.00
C ASP A 391 -3.89 -12.39 -19.11
N THR A 392 -4.45 -13.41 -19.73
CA THR A 392 -5.23 -14.46 -19.07
C THR A 392 -4.55 -15.83 -19.16
N SER A 393 -3.25 -15.87 -19.48
CA SER A 393 -2.46 -17.10 -19.54
C SER A 393 -2.32 -17.79 -18.19
N GLY A 394 -2.03 -19.09 -18.19
CA GLY A 394 -1.92 -19.90 -16.97
C GLY A 394 -0.80 -19.47 -16.03
N SER A 395 0.29 -18.84 -16.54
CA SER A 395 1.38 -18.29 -15.70
C SER A 395 0.90 -17.21 -14.75
N MET A 396 -0.13 -16.45 -15.13
CA MET A 396 -0.73 -15.38 -14.30
C MET A 396 -1.43 -15.90 -13.04
N GLU A 397 -1.71 -17.20 -12.92
CA GLU A 397 -2.31 -17.81 -11.71
C GLU A 397 -1.29 -18.10 -10.60
N GLN A 398 0.00 -17.93 -10.85
CA GLN A 398 1.04 -18.10 -9.85
C GLN A 398 0.90 -17.08 -8.70
N ASP A 399 1.66 -17.27 -7.61
CA ASP A 399 1.68 -16.40 -6.44
C ASP A 399 0.28 -16.03 -5.89
N GLU A 400 -0.54 -17.04 -5.62
CA GLU A 400 -1.93 -16.88 -5.14
C GLU A 400 -2.83 -16.06 -6.09
N CYS A 401 -2.60 -16.15 -7.40
CA CYS A 401 -3.29 -15.39 -8.44
C CYS A 401 -3.13 -13.86 -8.33
N ILE A 402 -2.07 -13.37 -7.67
CA ILE A 402 -1.84 -11.93 -7.55
C ILE A 402 -1.67 -11.25 -8.91
N PRO A 403 -0.83 -11.77 -9.86
CA PRO A 403 -0.68 -11.18 -11.19
C PRO A 403 -2.03 -11.08 -11.92
N LEU A 404 -2.77 -12.18 -12.00
CA LEU A 404 -4.06 -12.23 -12.65
C LEU A 404 -5.08 -11.27 -12.04
N ASN A 405 -5.20 -11.27 -10.71
CA ASN A 405 -6.14 -10.39 -10.03
C ASN A 405 -5.81 -8.91 -10.24
N ASN A 406 -4.51 -8.56 -10.34
CA ASN A 406 -4.09 -7.22 -10.73
C ASN A 406 -4.47 -6.92 -12.18
N ALA A 407 -4.18 -7.82 -13.12
CA ALA A 407 -4.47 -7.64 -14.53
C ALA A 407 -5.97 -7.44 -14.78
N ILE A 408 -6.82 -8.27 -14.20
CA ILE A 408 -8.28 -8.13 -14.25
C ILE A 408 -8.72 -6.77 -13.71
N GLY A 409 -8.28 -6.42 -12.50
CA GLY A 409 -8.73 -5.18 -11.87
C GLY A 409 -8.21 -3.92 -12.55
N LEU A 410 -6.97 -3.91 -13.03
CA LEU A 410 -6.40 -2.79 -13.79
C LEU A 410 -7.05 -2.69 -15.18
N GLY A 411 -7.32 -3.83 -15.84
CA GLY A 411 -8.05 -3.87 -17.10
C GLY A 411 -9.43 -3.24 -16.98
N ILE A 412 -10.21 -3.61 -15.95
CA ILE A 412 -11.51 -2.99 -15.65
C ILE A 412 -11.33 -1.49 -15.41
N ARG A 413 -10.35 -1.08 -14.60
CA ARG A 413 -10.12 0.32 -14.26
C ARG A 413 -9.79 1.17 -15.48
N VAL A 414 -8.90 0.68 -16.35
CA VAL A 414 -8.54 1.36 -17.60
C VAL A 414 -9.76 1.44 -18.51
N SER A 415 -10.51 0.36 -18.70
CA SER A 415 -11.70 0.37 -19.57
C SER A 415 -12.79 1.35 -19.12
N GLU A 416 -12.90 1.62 -17.80
CA GLU A 416 -13.84 2.62 -17.26
C GLU A 416 -13.43 4.06 -17.54
N LEU A 417 -12.14 4.32 -17.79
CA LEU A 417 -11.55 5.67 -17.88
C LEU A 417 -11.10 6.06 -19.30
N THR A 418 -11.07 5.11 -20.23
CA THR A 418 -10.48 5.28 -21.56
C THR A 418 -11.38 6.05 -22.53
N HIS A 419 -10.85 6.22 -23.76
CA HIS A 419 -11.55 6.81 -24.89
C HIS A 419 -12.94 6.15 -25.16
N PRO A 420 -13.97 6.89 -25.53
CA PRO A 420 -15.33 6.36 -25.73
C PRO A 420 -15.40 5.12 -26.64
N ALA A 421 -14.57 5.05 -27.71
CA ALA A 421 -14.52 3.90 -28.62
C ALA A 421 -14.09 2.57 -27.96
N PHE A 422 -13.37 2.65 -26.82
CA PHE A 422 -12.88 1.50 -26.07
C PHE A 422 -13.44 1.41 -24.65
N ARG A 423 -14.40 2.28 -24.32
CA ARG A 423 -14.99 2.32 -22.99
C ARG A 423 -15.74 1.03 -22.70
N ASN A 424 -15.52 0.50 -21.48
CA ASN A 424 -16.04 -0.79 -21.04
C ASN A 424 -15.64 -1.98 -21.92
N MET A 425 -14.58 -1.82 -22.73
CA MET A 425 -14.01 -2.91 -23.50
C MET A 425 -12.64 -3.30 -22.93
N VAL A 426 -12.39 -4.58 -22.80
CA VAL A 426 -11.10 -5.15 -22.39
C VAL A 426 -10.69 -6.16 -23.44
N LEU A 427 -9.47 -6.03 -23.94
CA LEU A 427 -8.89 -7.02 -24.84
C LEU A 427 -8.11 -8.04 -24.02
N THR A 428 -8.51 -9.30 -24.06
CA THR A 428 -7.72 -10.39 -23.51
C THR A 428 -6.73 -10.87 -24.56
N PHE A 429 -5.55 -11.30 -24.14
CA PHE A 429 -4.62 -11.92 -25.03
C PHE A 429 -4.10 -13.24 -24.46
N ASP A 430 -4.52 -14.28 -25.07
CA ASP A 430 -4.08 -15.65 -24.91
C ASP A 430 -3.85 -16.25 -26.32
N HIS A 431 -4.06 -17.52 -26.48
CA HIS A 431 -3.98 -18.17 -27.80
C HIS A 431 -4.95 -17.54 -28.84
N THR A 432 -6.10 -17.04 -28.38
CA THR A 432 -7.13 -16.42 -29.24
C THR A 432 -7.63 -15.13 -28.57
N PRO A 433 -6.97 -13.99 -28.85
CA PRO A 433 -7.39 -12.71 -28.28
C PRO A 433 -8.87 -12.41 -28.52
N GLN A 434 -9.54 -11.82 -27.54
CA GLN A 434 -10.96 -11.50 -27.61
C GLN A 434 -11.27 -10.14 -26.98
N TRP A 435 -12.14 -9.37 -27.63
CA TRP A 435 -12.77 -8.20 -27.02
C TRP A 435 -13.88 -8.65 -26.07
N ILE A 436 -13.74 -8.31 -24.80
CA ILE A 436 -14.76 -8.56 -23.78
C ILE A 436 -15.46 -7.23 -23.47
N SER A 437 -16.72 -7.13 -23.86
CA SER A 437 -17.57 -5.99 -23.47
C SER A 437 -17.99 -6.14 -22.00
N LEU A 438 -17.90 -5.06 -21.24
CA LEU A 438 -18.36 -4.95 -19.85
C LEU A 438 -19.58 -4.05 -19.71
N GLU A 439 -20.21 -3.64 -20.83
CA GLU A 439 -21.34 -2.71 -20.84
C GLU A 439 -22.59 -3.25 -20.16
N ASP A 440 -22.83 -4.56 -20.32
CA ASP A 440 -23.94 -5.28 -19.70
C ASP A 440 -23.73 -5.58 -18.19
N CYS A 441 -22.54 -5.25 -17.66
CA CYS A 441 -22.22 -5.45 -16.25
C CYS A 441 -22.59 -4.20 -15.44
N GLY A 442 -23.57 -4.33 -14.55
CA GLY A 442 -24.06 -3.21 -13.74
C GLY A 442 -23.11 -2.74 -12.66
N ASP A 443 -22.13 -3.57 -12.25
CA ASP A 443 -21.25 -3.29 -11.13
C ASP A 443 -19.86 -3.95 -11.27
N PHE A 444 -18.93 -3.57 -10.36
CA PHE A 444 -17.58 -4.10 -10.36
C PHE A 444 -17.53 -5.63 -10.13
N HIS A 445 -18.36 -6.13 -9.22
CA HIS A 445 -18.40 -7.57 -8.94
C HIS A 445 -18.75 -8.37 -10.20
N SER A 446 -19.76 -7.96 -10.95
CA SER A 446 -20.17 -8.60 -12.21
C SER A 446 -19.09 -8.51 -13.30
N LYS A 447 -18.42 -7.35 -13.42
CA LYS A 447 -17.29 -7.16 -14.35
C LYS A 447 -16.15 -8.13 -14.07
N VAL A 448 -15.77 -8.31 -12.80
CA VAL A 448 -14.72 -9.26 -12.39
C VAL A 448 -15.09 -10.68 -12.80
N TRP A 449 -16.32 -11.12 -12.52
CA TRP A 449 -16.76 -12.45 -12.89
C TRP A 449 -16.82 -12.68 -14.40
N LYS A 450 -17.20 -11.66 -15.16
CA LYS A 450 -17.23 -11.74 -16.62
C LYS A 450 -15.83 -11.95 -17.19
N LEU A 451 -14.83 -11.15 -16.75
CA LEU A 451 -13.44 -11.33 -17.18
C LEU A 451 -12.84 -12.66 -16.69
N LYS A 452 -13.13 -13.08 -15.46
CA LYS A 452 -12.62 -14.36 -14.94
C LYS A 452 -13.18 -15.57 -15.71
N ARG A 453 -14.34 -15.45 -16.35
CA ARG A 453 -14.96 -16.51 -17.18
C ARG A 453 -14.56 -16.43 -18.65
N ALA A 454 -13.86 -15.38 -19.07
CA ALA A 454 -13.33 -15.29 -20.42
C ALA A 454 -12.39 -16.49 -20.71
N ALA A 455 -12.26 -16.84 -21.96
CA ALA A 455 -11.46 -18.00 -22.37
C ALA A 455 -10.01 -17.90 -21.85
N TRP A 456 -9.46 -19.04 -21.48
CA TRP A 456 -8.12 -19.20 -20.93
C TRP A 456 -7.26 -19.92 -21.97
N GLY A 457 -6.05 -19.41 -22.23
CA GLY A 457 -5.10 -20.01 -23.15
C GLY A 457 -3.77 -20.34 -22.47
N THR A 458 -2.98 -21.17 -23.14
CA THR A 458 -1.63 -21.57 -22.71
C THR A 458 -0.54 -20.79 -23.44
N SER A 459 -0.87 -20.02 -24.48
CA SER A 459 0.08 -19.27 -25.31
C SER A 459 -0.33 -17.80 -25.43
N THR A 460 0.62 -16.90 -25.67
CA THR A 460 0.42 -15.44 -25.60
C THR A 460 0.77 -14.81 -26.95
N ARG A 461 -0.21 -14.68 -27.86
CA ARG A 461 -0.03 -14.14 -29.22
C ARG A 461 -0.33 -12.65 -29.28
N ILE A 462 0.63 -11.83 -28.90
CA ILE A 462 0.44 -10.37 -28.76
C ILE A 462 0.18 -9.65 -30.09
N TYR A 463 0.73 -10.15 -31.21
CA TYR A 463 0.56 -9.54 -32.55
C TYR A 463 -0.91 -9.57 -33.03
N LEU A 464 -1.66 -10.64 -32.72
CA LEU A 464 -3.09 -10.70 -33.04
C LEU A 464 -3.89 -9.66 -32.28
N ALA A 465 -3.50 -9.39 -31.01
CA ALA A 465 -4.12 -8.35 -30.22
C ALA A 465 -3.90 -6.95 -30.82
N PHE A 466 -2.70 -6.67 -31.36
CA PHE A 466 -2.43 -5.41 -32.07
C PHE A 466 -3.27 -5.26 -33.34
N GLN A 467 -3.42 -6.32 -34.11
CA GLN A 467 -4.29 -6.32 -35.27
C GLN A 467 -5.74 -6.01 -34.93
N MET A 468 -6.27 -6.65 -33.87
CA MET A 468 -7.62 -6.40 -33.37
C MET A 468 -7.84 -4.95 -32.87
N ILE A 469 -6.83 -4.32 -32.27
CA ILE A 469 -6.89 -2.91 -31.88
C ILE A 469 -6.96 -2.03 -33.12
N LEU A 470 -6.14 -2.28 -34.12
CA LEU A 470 -6.12 -1.54 -35.39
C LEU A 470 -7.47 -1.68 -36.12
N ASP A 471 -8.01 -2.88 -36.21
CA ASP A 471 -9.31 -3.14 -36.80
C ASP A 471 -10.42 -2.40 -36.06
N ALA A 472 -10.39 -2.38 -34.72
CA ALA A 472 -11.33 -1.63 -33.91
C ALA A 472 -11.23 -0.11 -34.16
N CYS A 473 -10.02 0.44 -34.30
CA CYS A 473 -9.81 1.85 -34.66
C CYS A 473 -10.40 2.18 -36.03
N ILE A 474 -10.18 1.32 -37.00
CA ILE A 474 -10.71 1.48 -38.40
C ILE A 474 -12.25 1.42 -38.38
N GLN A 475 -12.83 0.40 -37.76
CA GLN A 475 -14.29 0.22 -37.66
C GLN A 475 -14.99 1.37 -36.97
N ASN A 476 -14.41 1.88 -35.89
CA ASN A 476 -14.96 3.03 -35.15
C ASN A 476 -14.55 4.39 -35.72
N LYS A 477 -13.83 4.40 -36.88
CA LYS A 477 -13.37 5.63 -37.55
C LYS A 477 -12.63 6.59 -36.61
N VAL A 478 -11.78 6.03 -35.72
CA VAL A 478 -10.98 6.83 -34.80
C VAL A 478 -9.96 7.65 -35.61
N PRO A 479 -9.90 8.97 -35.46
CA PRO A 479 -8.97 9.81 -36.22
C PRO A 479 -7.52 9.43 -35.97
N PRO A 480 -6.62 9.40 -37.00
CA PRO A 480 -5.21 9.05 -36.82
C PRO A 480 -4.49 9.84 -35.73
N LYS A 481 -4.81 11.13 -35.53
CA LYS A 481 -4.24 11.95 -34.46
C LYS A 481 -4.60 11.46 -33.05
N GLU A 482 -5.76 10.85 -32.87
CA GLU A 482 -6.17 10.26 -31.59
C GLU A 482 -5.49 8.92 -31.36
N VAL A 483 -5.23 8.17 -32.43
CA VAL A 483 -4.47 6.89 -32.37
C VAL A 483 -3.01 7.14 -32.06
N GLU A 484 -2.38 8.18 -32.63
CA GLU A 484 -0.99 8.55 -32.38
C GLU A 484 -0.69 8.83 -30.90
N GLY A 485 -1.65 9.40 -30.17
CA GLY A 485 -1.54 9.66 -28.73
C GLY A 485 -2.03 8.51 -27.83
N MET A 486 -2.42 7.36 -28.39
CA MET A 486 -3.00 6.26 -27.64
C MET A 486 -1.94 5.46 -26.91
N VAL A 487 -2.21 5.10 -25.65
CA VAL A 487 -1.34 4.28 -24.82
C VAL A 487 -1.92 2.87 -24.73
N LEU A 488 -1.11 1.86 -25.04
CA LEU A 488 -1.46 0.47 -24.79
C LEU A 488 -0.96 0.05 -23.42
N ALA A 489 -1.87 -0.30 -22.52
CA ALA A 489 -1.56 -0.81 -21.20
C ALA A 489 -1.61 -2.34 -21.19
N ILE A 490 -0.46 -2.98 -21.21
CA ILE A 490 -0.31 -4.43 -21.21
C ILE A 490 -0.15 -4.90 -19.77
N PHE A 491 -1.08 -5.72 -19.29
CA PHE A 491 -1.06 -6.32 -17.95
C PHE A 491 -0.71 -7.81 -18.06
N SER A 492 0.57 -8.13 -17.98
CA SER A 492 1.14 -9.46 -18.16
C SER A 492 2.30 -9.68 -17.19
N ASP A 493 2.66 -10.95 -16.94
CA ASP A 493 3.91 -11.32 -16.29
C ASP A 493 5.08 -11.40 -17.30
N MET A 494 4.86 -10.90 -18.53
CA MET A 494 5.82 -10.83 -19.63
C MET A 494 6.32 -12.19 -20.15
N GLN A 495 5.65 -13.29 -19.82
CA GLN A 495 5.90 -14.60 -20.45
C GLN A 495 5.19 -14.67 -21.80
N ILE A 496 5.66 -13.84 -22.73
CA ILE A 496 5.11 -13.76 -24.09
C ILE A 496 5.79 -14.80 -24.97
N ASP A 497 5.00 -15.59 -25.69
CA ASP A 497 5.54 -16.57 -26.61
C ASP A 497 6.37 -15.89 -27.70
N CYS A 498 7.55 -16.45 -27.95
CA CYS A 498 8.31 -16.11 -29.15
C CYS A 498 7.50 -16.55 -30.35
N GLY A 499 6.88 -15.60 -31.05
CA GLY A 499 6.21 -15.89 -32.30
C GLY A 499 7.21 -16.58 -33.25
N TYR A 500 6.87 -17.76 -33.76
CA TYR A 500 7.66 -18.38 -34.81
C TYR A 500 7.68 -17.43 -36.01
N ILE A 501 8.87 -17.19 -36.57
CA ILE A 501 9.11 -16.26 -37.69
C ILE A 501 8.16 -16.52 -38.90
N ASN A 502 7.65 -17.73 -39.02
CA ASN A 502 6.74 -18.15 -40.10
C ASN A 502 5.29 -17.65 -39.94
N ASP A 503 4.86 -17.24 -38.76
CA ASP A 503 3.47 -16.80 -38.50
C ASP A 503 3.33 -15.28 -38.36
N CYS A 504 4.43 -14.51 -38.38
CA CYS A 504 4.41 -13.06 -38.25
C CYS A 504 4.79 -12.38 -39.58
N PRO A 505 3.84 -11.76 -40.32
CA PRO A 505 4.12 -11.07 -41.56
C PRO A 505 5.02 -9.83 -41.40
N TYR A 506 5.31 -9.38 -40.18
CA TYR A 506 6.05 -8.17 -39.88
C TYR A 506 7.39 -8.37 -39.15
N GLY A 507 7.91 -9.63 -39.10
CA GLY A 507 9.18 -9.95 -38.47
C GLY A 507 9.07 -10.22 -36.96
N ASP A 508 10.18 -10.57 -36.33
CA ASP A 508 10.27 -10.89 -34.90
C ASP A 508 9.98 -9.65 -34.07
N ILE A 509 8.99 -9.69 -33.16
CA ILE A 509 8.65 -8.60 -32.21
C ILE A 509 9.87 -8.21 -31.35
N ARG A 510 10.89 -9.07 -31.26
CA ARG A 510 12.17 -8.74 -30.60
C ARG A 510 12.96 -7.64 -31.30
N THR A 511 12.58 -7.22 -32.50
CA THR A 511 13.24 -6.18 -33.30
C THR A 511 12.52 -4.83 -33.32
N TRP A 512 11.42 -4.68 -32.56
CA TRP A 512 10.63 -3.44 -32.51
C TRP A 512 10.94 -2.57 -31.26
#